data_c88e69b7dce5f39e5248234c59f70da4
#
_entry.id   c88e69b7dce5f39e5248234c59f70da4
#
_cell.length_a   1.000
_cell.length_b   1.000
_cell.length_c   1.000
_cell.angle_alpha   90.00
_cell.angle_beta   90.00
_cell.angle_gamma   90.00
#
_symmetry.space_group_name_H-M   'P 1'
#
loop_
_entity.id
_entity.type
_entity.pdbx_description
1 polymer ?
#
loop_
_entity_poly.entity_id
_entity_poly.type
_entity_poly.pdbx_seq_one_letter_code
_entity_poly.pdbx_strand_id
1 'polypeptide(L)'
;TGGGIKNIQRNDTVILNTDNLWDRSFENELEKSIKFFDENKSFDSVLLINSKNNNFDLEVNNEGLINFPSKLCNTSFQGCHIIRKNSLHPYPEIFNIQDFWKDCSLNEKIYGYETTKINAHVGTKDEYLKYK
;
A
#
# COMPACT_ATOMS: atom_id res chain seq x y z
N THR A 1 -6.77 5.44 -8.88
CA THR A 1 -7.64 6.16 -8.00
C THR A 1 -8.68 5.26 -7.34
N GLY A 2 -9.28 5.74 -6.24
CA GLY A 2 -10.20 4.93 -5.44
C GLY A 2 -11.44 4.48 -6.20
N GLY A 3 -12.04 5.32 -7.03
CA GLY A 3 -13.21 4.99 -7.81
C GLY A 3 -12.98 3.85 -8.80
N GLY A 4 -11.83 3.86 -9.49
CA GLY A 4 -11.45 2.77 -10.40
C GLY A 4 -11.32 1.44 -9.67
N ILE A 5 -10.67 1.43 -8.52
CA ILE A 5 -10.52 0.23 -7.70
C ILE A 5 -11.89 -0.29 -7.23
N LYS A 6 -12.74 0.60 -6.71
CA LYS A 6 -14.09 0.26 -6.25
C LYS A 6 -14.91 -0.43 -7.34
N ASN A 7 -14.84 0.09 -8.57
CA ASN A 7 -15.63 -0.43 -9.69
C ASN A 7 -15.24 -1.86 -10.10
N ILE A 8 -13.98 -2.23 -9.96
CA ILE A 8 -13.50 -3.57 -10.35
C ILE A 8 -13.43 -4.55 -9.18
N GLN A 9 -13.52 -4.07 -7.94
CA GLN A 9 -13.35 -4.92 -6.76
C GLN A 9 -14.51 -5.93 -6.61
N ARG A 10 -14.18 -7.22 -6.58
CA ARG A 10 -15.10 -8.33 -6.31
C ARG A 10 -14.73 -9.10 -5.05
N ASN A 11 -13.44 -9.13 -4.73
CA ASN A 11 -12.86 -9.83 -3.59
C ASN A 11 -11.86 -8.90 -2.89
N ASP A 12 -11.15 -9.41 -1.88
CA ASP A 12 -9.94 -8.77 -1.39
C ASP A 12 -9.01 -8.54 -2.58
N THR A 13 -8.43 -7.35 -2.70
CA THR A 13 -7.78 -6.93 -3.93
C THR A 13 -6.37 -6.42 -3.64
N VAL A 14 -5.40 -6.92 -4.39
CA VAL A 14 -4.03 -6.42 -4.41
C VAL A 14 -3.90 -5.37 -5.51
N ILE A 15 -3.40 -4.20 -5.17
CA ILE A 15 -3.14 -3.11 -6.11
C ILE A 15 -1.63 -2.89 -6.22
N LEU A 16 -1.13 -2.92 -7.44
CA LEU A 16 0.26 -2.63 -7.76
C LEU A 16 0.34 -1.33 -8.56
N ASN A 17 1.18 -0.40 -8.12
CA ASN A 17 1.43 0.83 -8.86
C ASN A 17 2.21 0.53 -10.14
N THR A 18 1.83 1.18 -11.23
CA THR A 18 2.43 0.95 -12.55
C THR A 18 3.80 1.63 -12.73
N ASP A 19 4.15 2.54 -11.85
CA ASP A 19 5.42 3.27 -11.86
C ASP A 19 6.50 2.66 -10.96
N ASN A 20 6.28 1.43 -10.49
CA ASN A 20 7.26 0.62 -9.79
C ASN A 20 7.73 -0.54 -10.67
N LEU A 21 8.97 -0.95 -10.52
CA LEU A 21 9.49 -2.17 -11.16
C LEU A 21 9.13 -3.38 -10.32
N TRP A 22 8.36 -4.27 -10.91
CA TRP A 22 7.94 -5.53 -10.29
C TRP A 22 8.72 -6.68 -10.93
N ASP A 23 9.37 -7.50 -10.12
CA ASP A 23 10.07 -8.69 -10.56
C ASP A 23 9.73 -9.90 -9.68
N ARG A 24 10.27 -11.07 -10.04
CA ARG A 24 10.02 -12.31 -9.30
C ARG A 24 10.52 -12.29 -7.87
N SER A 25 11.50 -11.46 -7.57
CA SER A 25 12.00 -11.34 -6.20
C SER A 25 10.93 -10.79 -5.24
N PHE A 26 9.91 -10.12 -5.76
CA PHE A 26 8.81 -9.56 -4.98
C PHE A 26 7.70 -10.58 -4.68
N GLU A 27 7.63 -11.69 -5.40
CA GLU A 27 6.60 -12.72 -5.23
C GLU A 27 6.49 -13.19 -3.77
N ASN A 28 7.62 -13.49 -3.14
CA ASN A 28 7.66 -13.97 -1.77
C ASN A 28 7.16 -12.93 -0.77
N GLU A 29 7.51 -11.66 -0.98
CA GLU A 29 7.01 -10.55 -0.16
C GLU A 29 5.49 -10.40 -0.29
N LEU A 30 5.00 -10.51 -1.51
CA LEU A 30 3.57 -10.43 -1.80
C LEU A 30 2.79 -11.59 -1.16
N GLU A 31 3.26 -12.82 -1.29
CA GLU A 31 2.63 -13.99 -0.69
C GLU A 31 2.55 -13.87 0.83
N LYS A 32 3.63 -13.46 1.47
CA LYS A 32 3.68 -13.26 2.93
C LYS A 32 2.73 -12.15 3.39
N SER A 33 2.65 -11.06 2.64
CA SER A 33 1.76 -9.94 2.98
C SER A 33 0.28 -10.31 2.80
N ILE A 34 -0.05 -11.10 1.79
CA ILE A 34 -1.41 -11.62 1.57
C ILE A 34 -1.80 -12.55 2.72
N LYS A 35 -0.90 -13.46 3.11
CA LYS A 35 -1.14 -14.36 4.26
C LYS A 35 -1.37 -13.57 5.54
N PHE A 36 -0.54 -12.57 5.82
CA PHE A 36 -0.71 -11.67 6.96
C PHE A 36 -2.09 -11.01 6.93
N PHE A 37 -2.50 -10.49 5.78
CA PHE A 37 -3.80 -9.84 5.60
C PHE A 37 -4.97 -10.80 5.85
N ASP A 38 -4.87 -12.03 5.36
CA ASP A 38 -5.89 -13.06 5.58
C ASP A 38 -6.02 -13.46 7.05
N GLU A 39 -4.91 -13.47 7.78
CA GLU A 39 -4.86 -13.82 9.19
C GLU A 39 -5.25 -12.65 10.13
N ASN A 40 -5.28 -11.42 9.64
CA ASN A 40 -5.55 -10.21 10.42
C ASN A 40 -6.78 -9.47 9.90
N LYS A 41 -7.94 -10.04 10.15
CA LYS A 41 -9.24 -9.57 9.61
C LYS A 41 -9.68 -8.18 10.09
N SER A 42 -9.06 -7.64 11.13
CA SER A 42 -9.36 -6.29 11.64
C SER A 42 -8.87 -5.17 10.73
N PHE A 43 -7.91 -5.44 9.84
CA PHE A 43 -7.40 -4.45 8.90
C PHE A 43 -8.22 -4.43 7.61
N ASP A 44 -8.62 -3.24 7.19
CA ASP A 44 -9.27 -3.02 5.91
C ASP A 44 -8.26 -2.76 4.79
N SER A 45 -7.04 -2.33 5.15
CA SER A 45 -5.95 -2.16 4.20
C SER A 45 -4.59 -2.49 4.82
N VAL A 46 -3.72 -3.04 3.99
CA VAL A 46 -2.30 -3.24 4.31
C VAL A 46 -1.47 -2.60 3.21
N LEU A 47 -0.56 -1.70 3.59
CA LEU A 47 0.41 -1.09 2.69
C LEU A 47 1.76 -1.79 2.86
N LEU A 48 2.40 -2.16 1.77
CA LEU A 48 3.77 -2.66 1.82
C LEU A 48 4.71 -1.47 1.95
N ILE A 49 5.54 -1.49 2.98
CA ILE A 49 6.45 -0.40 3.33
C ILE A 49 7.88 -0.90 3.48
N ASN A 50 8.84 0.03 3.43
CA ASN A 50 10.24 -0.27 3.74
C ASN A 50 10.86 0.92 4.49
N SER A 51 11.30 0.66 5.72
CA SER A 51 11.86 1.69 6.60
C SER A 51 13.37 1.90 6.43
N LYS A 52 14.00 1.17 5.51
CA LYS A 52 15.42 1.32 5.17
C LYS A 52 15.64 2.19 3.94
N ASN A 53 14.58 2.51 3.19
CA ASN A 53 14.65 3.43 2.06
C ASN A 53 14.82 4.86 2.56
N ASN A 54 15.62 5.67 1.84
CA ASN A 54 15.90 7.06 2.23
C ASN A 54 14.79 8.06 1.88
N ASN A 55 13.83 7.68 1.05
CA ASN A 55 12.73 8.54 0.61
C ASN A 55 11.45 8.21 1.39
N PHE A 56 11.37 8.70 2.61
CA PHE A 56 10.21 8.47 3.48
C PHE A 56 9.02 9.33 3.05
N ASP A 57 7.86 8.70 2.91
CA ASP A 57 6.59 9.35 2.53
C ASP A 57 5.40 8.95 3.40
N LEU A 58 5.59 8.00 4.31
CA LEU A 58 4.58 7.55 5.26
C LEU A 58 5.11 7.52 6.69
N GLU A 59 4.18 7.55 7.62
CA GLU A 59 4.45 7.39 9.06
C GLU A 59 3.83 6.09 9.56
N VAL A 60 4.65 5.25 10.19
CA VAL A 60 4.22 4.01 10.85
C VAL A 60 4.58 4.10 12.34
N ASN A 61 3.66 3.69 13.22
CA ASN A 61 3.92 3.66 14.65
C ASN A 61 4.57 2.34 15.09
N ASN A 62 4.87 2.19 16.37
CA ASN A 62 5.52 1.00 16.93
C ASN A 62 4.65 -0.28 16.86
N GLU A 63 3.35 -0.13 16.67
CA GLU A 63 2.41 -1.24 16.52
C GLU A 63 2.20 -1.64 15.05
N GLY A 64 2.88 -0.97 14.11
CA GLY A 64 2.75 -1.22 12.67
C GLY A 64 1.58 -0.49 12.02
N LEU A 65 0.85 0.36 12.75
CA LEU A 65 -0.26 1.13 12.20
C LEU A 65 0.24 2.35 11.42
N ILE A 66 -0.36 2.58 10.27
CA ILE A 66 -0.08 3.76 9.44
C ILE A 66 -0.86 4.95 9.98
N ASN A 67 -0.17 6.06 10.22
CA ASN A 67 -0.76 7.36 10.51
C ASN A 67 -0.91 8.15 9.20
N PHE A 68 -2.14 8.42 8.79
CA PHE A 68 -2.39 9.16 7.57
C PHE A 68 -3.44 10.26 7.80
N PRO A 69 -3.24 11.51 7.41
CA PRO A 69 -2.03 12.05 6.75
C PRO A 69 -0.77 11.96 7.64
N SER A 70 0.34 11.56 7.02
CA SER A 70 1.60 11.39 7.73
C SER A 70 2.26 12.73 8.05
N LYS A 71 2.78 12.91 9.27
CA LYS A 71 3.44 14.14 9.74
C LYS A 71 4.95 13.94 9.90
N LEU A 72 5.34 12.84 10.54
CA LEU A 72 6.75 12.49 10.78
C LEU A 72 7.06 11.20 10.00
N CYS A 73 7.28 11.35 8.72
CA CYS A 73 7.53 10.22 7.82
C CYS A 73 8.78 9.45 8.24
N ASN A 74 8.65 8.15 8.42
CA ASN A 74 9.72 7.25 8.86
C ASN A 74 9.79 5.96 8.04
N THR A 75 8.97 5.82 7.02
CA THR A 75 8.94 4.67 6.13
C THR A 75 8.53 5.07 4.72
N SER A 76 8.76 4.18 3.78
CA SER A 76 8.50 4.40 2.36
C SER A 76 7.45 3.43 1.84
N PHE A 77 6.42 3.95 1.18
CA PHE A 77 5.43 3.13 0.48
C PHE A 77 6.06 2.45 -0.73
N GLN A 78 5.88 1.15 -0.85
CA GLN A 78 6.52 0.34 -1.89
C GLN A 78 5.64 0.13 -3.13
N GLY A 79 4.55 0.88 -3.25
CA GLY A 79 3.70 0.83 -4.43
C GLY A 79 2.76 -0.38 -4.49
N CYS A 80 2.60 -1.11 -3.40
CA CYS A 80 1.68 -2.24 -3.29
C CYS A 80 0.81 -2.10 -2.05
N HIS A 81 -0.51 -2.21 -2.23
CA HIS A 81 -1.44 -2.26 -1.11
C HIS A 81 -2.54 -3.29 -1.33
N ILE A 82 -3.08 -3.79 -0.23
CA ILE A 82 -4.15 -4.79 -0.23
C ILE A 82 -5.38 -4.15 0.41
N ILE A 83 -6.55 -4.34 -0.20
CA ILE A 83 -7.80 -3.72 0.22
C ILE A 83 -8.85 -4.80 0.45
N ARG A 84 -9.49 -4.76 1.62
CA ARG A 84 -10.56 -5.70 2.01
C ARG A 84 -11.78 -5.55 1.12
N LYS A 85 -12.37 -6.69 0.75
CA LYS A 85 -13.66 -6.74 0.06
C LYS A 85 -14.69 -5.87 0.79
N ASN A 86 -15.46 -5.11 0.04
CA ASN A 86 -16.54 -4.25 0.51
C ASN A 86 -16.11 -3.03 1.33
N SER A 87 -14.84 -2.87 1.67
CA SER A 87 -14.38 -1.71 2.45
C SER A 87 -14.52 -0.37 1.73
N LEU A 88 -14.60 -0.39 0.39
CA LEU A 88 -14.80 0.79 -0.44
C LEU A 88 -16.28 1.14 -0.72
N HIS A 89 -17.23 0.30 -0.29
CA HIS A 89 -18.66 0.52 -0.56
C HIS A 89 -19.19 1.88 -0.08
N PRO A 90 -18.80 2.41 1.08
CA PRO A 90 -19.28 3.71 1.56
C PRO A 90 -18.83 4.91 0.71
N TYR A 91 -17.82 4.73 -0.14
CA TYR A 91 -17.24 5.81 -0.93
C TYR A 91 -18.04 6.06 -2.22
N PRO A 92 -18.07 7.33 -2.73
CA PRO A 92 -18.73 7.62 -4.00
C PRO A 92 -18.01 6.97 -5.19
N GLU A 93 -18.58 7.07 -6.39
CA GLU A 93 -17.97 6.51 -7.60
C GLU A 93 -16.62 7.16 -7.94
N ILE A 94 -16.47 8.44 -7.59
CA ILE A 94 -15.23 9.19 -7.80
C ILE A 94 -14.70 9.64 -6.44
N PHE A 95 -13.56 9.13 -6.04
CA PHE A 95 -12.88 9.53 -4.81
C PHE A 95 -11.38 9.24 -4.90
N ASN A 96 -10.60 9.89 -4.04
CA ASN A 96 -9.17 9.63 -3.90
C ASN A 96 -8.96 8.47 -2.92
N ILE A 97 -8.12 7.50 -3.26
CA ILE A 97 -7.80 6.38 -2.36
C ILE A 97 -7.21 6.85 -1.02
N GLN A 98 -6.59 8.01 -1.00
CA GLN A 98 -6.07 8.60 0.23
C GLN A 98 -7.17 8.99 1.23
N ASP A 99 -8.40 9.26 0.79
CA ASP A 99 -9.54 9.46 1.68
C ASP A 99 -9.88 8.18 2.45
N PHE A 100 -9.82 7.04 1.76
CA PHE A 100 -9.97 5.73 2.37
C PHE A 100 -8.83 5.44 3.39
N TRP A 101 -7.59 5.73 3.03
CA TRP A 101 -6.46 5.56 3.95
C TRP A 101 -6.62 6.43 5.21
N LYS A 102 -7.08 7.65 5.06
CA LYS A 102 -7.33 8.57 6.18
C LYS A 102 -8.38 7.99 7.14
N ASP A 103 -9.49 7.51 6.62
CA ASP A 103 -10.55 6.92 7.43
C ASP A 103 -10.07 5.65 8.12
N CYS A 104 -9.32 4.79 7.43
CA CYS A 104 -8.70 3.60 8.02
C CYS A 104 -7.72 3.97 9.12
N SER A 105 -6.92 5.01 8.94
CA SER A 105 -5.97 5.49 9.95
C SER A 105 -6.69 5.94 11.23
N LEU A 106 -7.79 6.68 11.10
CA LEU A 106 -8.59 7.13 12.24
C LEU A 106 -9.18 5.98 13.05
N ASN A 107 -9.45 4.85 12.41
CA ASN A 107 -10.05 3.66 13.02
C ASN A 107 -9.05 2.53 13.30
N GLU A 108 -7.75 2.78 13.16
CA GLU A 108 -6.66 1.80 13.36
C GLU A 108 -6.84 0.55 12.48
N LYS A 109 -7.28 0.73 11.23
CA LYS A 109 -7.59 -0.34 10.27
C LYS A 109 -6.62 -0.40 9.08
N ILE A 110 -5.53 0.34 9.11
CA ILE A 110 -4.50 0.33 8.07
C ILE A 110 -3.13 0.00 8.68
N TYR A 111 -2.51 -1.04 8.16
CA TYR A 111 -1.26 -1.60 8.66
C TYR A 111 -0.16 -1.46 7.63
N GLY A 112 1.06 -1.16 8.10
CA GLY A 112 2.27 -1.16 7.28
C GLY A 112 3.01 -2.49 7.41
N TYR A 113 3.02 -3.28 6.34
CA TYR A 113 3.77 -4.53 6.28
C TYR A 113 5.19 -4.25 5.79
N GLU A 114 6.19 -4.48 6.67
CA GLU A 114 7.59 -4.22 6.36
C GLU A 114 8.14 -5.25 5.39
N THR A 115 8.63 -4.80 4.24
CA THR A 115 9.27 -5.66 3.24
C THR A 115 10.78 -5.73 3.46
N THR A 116 11.40 -6.82 3.03
CA THR A 116 12.86 -6.96 3.05
C THR A 116 13.52 -6.34 1.82
N LYS A 117 12.74 -5.98 0.80
CA LYS A 117 13.20 -5.44 -0.48
C LYS A 117 12.62 -4.08 -0.75
N ILE A 118 13.40 -3.24 -1.41
CA ILE A 118 13.00 -1.92 -1.86
C ILE A 118 12.65 -2.01 -3.33
N ASN A 119 11.43 -1.61 -3.71
CA ASN A 119 11.02 -1.51 -5.10
C ASN A 119 11.51 -0.20 -5.72
N ALA A 120 12.07 -0.29 -6.91
CA ALA A 120 12.48 0.86 -7.67
C ALA A 120 11.27 1.59 -8.25
N HIS A 121 11.20 2.89 -8.00
CA HIS A 121 10.22 3.77 -8.63
C HIS A 121 10.78 4.26 -9.98
N VAL A 122 9.95 4.19 -11.02
CA VAL A 122 10.34 4.56 -12.39
C VAL A 122 9.27 5.45 -13.04
N GLY A 123 9.00 6.58 -12.40
CA GLY A 123 8.02 7.56 -12.87
C GLY A 123 8.43 8.33 -14.12
N THR A 124 9.71 8.27 -14.51
CA THR A 124 10.25 8.96 -15.70
C THR A 124 11.02 8.00 -16.59
N LYS A 125 11.16 8.40 -17.88
CA LYS A 125 11.97 7.64 -18.84
C LYS A 125 13.43 7.50 -18.38
N ASP A 126 13.99 8.55 -17.80
CA ASP A 126 15.39 8.54 -17.35
C ASP A 126 15.59 7.59 -16.17
N GLU A 127 14.63 7.52 -15.24
CA GLU A 127 14.64 6.54 -14.15
C GLU A 127 14.57 5.11 -14.69
N TYR A 128 13.68 4.87 -15.66
CA TYR A 128 13.53 3.54 -16.28
C TYR A 128 14.83 3.10 -16.98
N LEU A 129 15.50 4.01 -17.68
CA LEU A 129 16.73 3.68 -18.42
C LEU A 129 17.89 3.23 -17.52
N LYS A 130 17.87 3.59 -16.22
CA LYS A 130 18.88 3.14 -15.25
C LYS A 130 18.80 1.63 -14.96
N TYR A 131 17.66 1.01 -15.25
CA TYR A 131 17.42 -0.42 -14.98
C TYR A 131 17.40 -1.28 -16.24
N LYS A 132 17.69 -0.70 -17.37
CA LYS A 132 17.60 -1.40 -18.65
C LYS A 132 18.89 -2.21 -19.01
#